data_10efb777b84fb07fb46f73d710f75869
#
_entry.id   10efb777b84fb07fb46f73d710f75869
#
_cell.length_a   1.000
_cell.length_b   1.000
_cell.length_c   1.000
_cell.angle_alpha   90.00
_cell.angle_beta   90.00
_cell.angle_gamma   90.00
#
_symmetry.space_group_name_H-M   'P 1'
#
loop_
_entity.id
_entity.type
_entity.pdbx_description
1 polymer ?
#
loop_
_entity_poly.entity_id
_entity_poly.type
_entity_poly.pdbx_seq_one_letter_code
_entity_poly.pdbx_strand_id
1 'polypeptide(L)'
;LLLSILTAILLLTSVSYISAKDATSSTNRQERVATREAKRQERAEDRQTRIEEKRQRIASKTAELKARLLEFKDKRKGALVEKINNSLNTVNDKQTAAMQKHLGKMEELLTKLEERVNNKAAEGKDISSASAAIASSAASIATAKSAVSAQADRDYTINVSTESAVRADAKTARDALHADLKKVRELVVAAKQSLAKAVSVAATTLGGIGDGKR
;
A
#
# COMPACT_ATOMS: atom_id res chain seq x y z
N LEU A 1 -26.72 76.51 -2.32
CA LEU A 1 -27.36 76.00 -1.12
C LEU A 1 -26.99 74.55 -0.99
N LEU A 2 -26.10 74.22 -0.09
CA LEU A 2 -26.19 73.19 0.97
C LEU A 2 -24.80 72.83 1.47
N LEU A 3 -24.68 73.09 2.73
CA LEU A 3 -23.47 72.87 3.55
C LEU A 3 -23.15 71.41 3.69
N SER A 4 -21.87 71.08 3.51
CA SER A 4 -21.29 69.80 3.81
C SER A 4 -20.74 69.81 5.24
N ILE A 5 -21.19 68.91 6.05
CA ILE A 5 -20.64 68.65 7.38
C ILE A 5 -19.66 67.47 7.24
N LEU A 6 -18.38 67.75 7.42
CA LEU A 6 -17.30 66.78 7.43
C LEU A 6 -17.11 66.28 8.86
N THR A 7 -17.61 65.11 9.21
CA THR A 7 -17.28 64.43 10.48
C THR A 7 -16.18 63.44 10.26
N ALA A 8 -14.98 63.76 10.74
CA ALA A 8 -13.86 62.87 10.78
C ALA A 8 -14.05 61.82 11.91
N ILE A 9 -14.30 60.60 11.53
CA ILE A 9 -14.27 59.45 12.46
C ILE A 9 -12.87 58.89 12.46
N LEU A 10 -12.15 59.12 13.55
CA LEU A 10 -10.84 58.51 13.83
C LEU A 10 -11.04 57.10 14.33
N LEU A 11 -11.04 56.14 13.42
CA LEU A 11 -11.02 54.73 13.80
C LEU A 11 -9.61 54.30 14.19
N LEU A 12 -9.40 54.09 15.48
CA LEU A 12 -8.23 53.35 16.00
C LEU A 12 -8.30 51.92 15.45
N THR A 13 -7.55 51.65 14.39
CA THR A 13 -7.26 50.27 13.99
C THR A 13 -6.20 49.70 14.92
N SER A 14 -6.62 48.99 15.93
CA SER A 14 -5.75 48.05 16.65
C SER A 14 -5.37 46.95 15.66
N VAL A 15 -4.23 47.13 15.01
CA VAL A 15 -3.60 46.08 14.20
C VAL A 15 -3.16 44.97 15.17
N SER A 16 -3.99 43.96 15.33
CA SER A 16 -3.58 42.71 15.95
C SER A 16 -2.54 42.07 15.04
N TYR A 17 -1.27 42.17 15.46
CA TYR A 17 -0.17 41.44 14.85
C TYR A 17 -0.36 39.94 15.15
N ILE A 18 -1.30 39.31 14.44
CA ILE A 18 -1.37 37.85 14.40
C ILE A 18 -0.18 37.41 13.55
N SER A 19 0.73 36.73 14.17
CA SER A 19 1.99 36.27 13.58
C SER A 19 1.70 35.55 12.25
N ALA A 20 2.10 36.15 11.14
CA ALA A 20 1.94 35.63 9.78
C ALA A 20 2.60 34.22 9.61
N LYS A 21 3.42 33.81 10.56
CA LYS A 21 4.08 32.50 10.61
C LYS A 21 3.13 31.33 10.89
N ASP A 22 2.08 31.55 11.69
CA ASP A 22 1.12 30.49 12.04
C ASP A 22 0.08 30.28 10.95
N ALA A 23 -0.33 31.33 10.25
CA ALA A 23 -1.27 31.24 9.14
C ALA A 23 -0.68 30.47 7.94
N THR A 24 0.59 30.71 7.60
CA THR A 24 1.29 30.01 6.51
C THR A 24 1.53 28.54 6.83
N SER A 25 1.75 28.21 8.10
CA SER A 25 1.93 26.82 8.55
C SER A 25 0.64 26.02 8.48
N SER A 26 -0.51 26.62 8.81
CA SER A 26 -1.82 25.95 8.76
C SER A 26 -2.29 25.71 7.32
N THR A 27 -2.09 26.68 6.44
CA THR A 27 -2.44 26.57 5.00
C THR A 27 -1.62 25.48 4.32
N ASN A 28 -0.30 25.45 4.54
CA ASN A 28 0.58 24.39 4.04
C ASN A 28 0.18 22.99 4.57
N ARG A 29 -0.30 22.90 5.81
CA ARG A 29 -0.78 21.63 6.36
C ARG A 29 -2.08 21.17 5.68
N GLN A 30 -3.02 22.07 5.46
CA GLN A 30 -4.29 21.77 4.77
C GLN A 30 -4.06 21.35 3.31
N GLU A 31 -3.21 22.04 2.57
CA GLU A 31 -2.84 21.67 1.20
C GLU A 31 -2.17 20.29 1.13
N ARG A 32 -1.28 19.98 2.07
CA ARG A 32 -0.64 18.65 2.15
C ARG A 32 -1.63 17.54 2.47
N VAL A 33 -2.63 17.81 3.32
CA VAL A 33 -3.71 16.86 3.62
C VAL A 33 -4.57 16.64 2.39
N ALA A 34 -5.03 17.70 1.74
CA ALA A 34 -5.84 17.63 0.52
C ALA A 34 -5.12 16.88 -0.61
N THR A 35 -3.82 17.15 -0.82
CA THR A 35 -2.99 16.44 -1.81
C THR A 35 -2.86 14.95 -1.47
N ARG A 36 -2.73 14.59 -0.19
CA ARG A 36 -2.67 13.19 0.24
C ARG A 36 -4.00 12.48 0.03
N GLU A 37 -5.10 13.15 0.28
CA GLU A 37 -6.45 12.60 0.08
C GLU A 37 -6.73 12.40 -1.41
N ALA A 38 -6.43 13.37 -2.27
CA ALA A 38 -6.54 13.25 -3.72
C ALA A 38 -5.72 12.07 -4.26
N LYS A 39 -4.45 11.93 -3.84
CA LYS A 39 -3.61 10.77 -4.20
C LYS A 39 -4.14 9.43 -3.65
N ARG A 40 -4.86 9.43 -2.53
CA ARG A 40 -5.51 8.21 -2.01
C ARG A 40 -6.71 7.83 -2.85
N GLN A 41 -7.51 8.80 -3.27
CA GLN A 41 -8.67 8.58 -4.15
C GLN A 41 -8.21 8.07 -5.51
N GLU A 42 -7.28 8.75 -6.17
CA GLU A 42 -6.68 8.30 -7.43
C GLU A 42 -6.17 6.85 -7.37
N ARG A 43 -5.40 6.52 -6.31
CA ARG A 43 -4.91 5.14 -6.12
C ARG A 43 -6.04 4.14 -5.84
N ALA A 44 -7.15 4.56 -5.25
CA ALA A 44 -8.29 3.70 -5.02
C ALA A 44 -9.05 3.42 -6.33
N GLU A 45 -9.22 4.43 -7.17
CA GLU A 45 -9.82 4.33 -8.51
C GLU A 45 -8.98 3.45 -9.44
N ASP A 46 -7.66 3.70 -9.51
CA ASP A 46 -6.72 2.87 -10.27
C ASP A 46 -6.79 1.40 -9.85
N ARG A 47 -6.88 1.16 -8.53
CA ARG A 47 -6.99 -0.20 -8.00
C ARG A 47 -8.30 -0.85 -8.43
N GLN A 48 -9.40 -0.12 -8.39
CA GLN A 48 -10.71 -0.62 -8.79
C GLN A 48 -10.73 -0.97 -10.28
N THR A 49 -10.17 -0.11 -11.12
CA THR A 49 -10.03 -0.34 -12.56
C THR A 49 -9.22 -1.61 -12.85
N ARG A 50 -8.07 -1.77 -12.20
CA ARG A 50 -7.24 -2.99 -12.35
C ARG A 50 -7.95 -4.27 -11.89
N ILE A 51 -8.73 -4.19 -10.80
CA ILE A 51 -9.53 -5.33 -10.32
C ILE A 51 -10.55 -5.72 -11.37
N GLU A 52 -11.22 -4.75 -11.98
CA GLU A 52 -12.24 -5.02 -13.00
C GLU A 52 -11.62 -5.59 -14.29
N GLU A 53 -10.54 -4.99 -14.79
CA GLU A 53 -9.80 -5.51 -15.93
C GLU A 53 -9.30 -6.94 -15.68
N LYS A 54 -8.78 -7.22 -14.48
CA LYS A 54 -8.39 -8.58 -14.09
C LYS A 54 -9.58 -9.54 -14.12
N ARG A 55 -10.72 -9.14 -13.56
CA ARG A 55 -11.93 -9.96 -13.55
C ARG A 55 -12.39 -10.31 -14.96
N GLN A 56 -12.43 -9.31 -15.84
CA GLN A 56 -12.81 -9.52 -17.25
C GLN A 56 -11.84 -10.48 -17.95
N ARG A 57 -10.53 -10.31 -17.76
CA ARG A 57 -9.50 -11.19 -18.32
C ARG A 57 -9.63 -12.63 -17.80
N ILE A 58 -9.85 -12.81 -16.50
CA ILE A 58 -10.05 -14.14 -15.90
C ILE A 58 -11.35 -14.75 -16.41
N ALA A 59 -12.44 -13.99 -16.53
CA ALA A 59 -13.72 -14.46 -17.04
C ALA A 59 -13.59 -14.95 -18.49
N SER A 60 -12.94 -14.20 -19.38
CA SER A 60 -12.68 -14.59 -20.75
C SER A 60 -11.90 -15.92 -20.83
N LYS A 61 -10.76 -16.00 -20.15
CA LYS A 61 -9.94 -17.23 -20.13
C LYS A 61 -10.65 -18.42 -19.49
N THR A 62 -11.47 -18.18 -18.48
CA THR A 62 -12.28 -19.24 -17.86
C THR A 62 -13.37 -19.74 -18.82
N ALA A 63 -13.96 -18.85 -19.63
CA ALA A 63 -14.91 -19.25 -20.67
C ALA A 63 -14.23 -20.10 -21.75
N GLU A 64 -13.05 -19.71 -22.20
CA GLU A 64 -12.23 -20.50 -23.12
C GLU A 64 -11.85 -21.87 -22.55
N LEU A 65 -11.45 -21.91 -21.29
CA LEU A 65 -11.16 -23.16 -20.57
C LEU A 65 -12.42 -24.06 -20.54
N LYS A 66 -13.57 -23.49 -20.16
CA LYS A 66 -14.82 -24.24 -20.12
C LYS A 66 -15.19 -24.82 -21.48
N ALA A 67 -15.05 -24.07 -22.56
CA ALA A 67 -15.30 -24.55 -23.90
C ALA A 67 -14.46 -25.80 -24.24
N ARG A 68 -13.14 -25.74 -23.92
CA ARG A 68 -12.23 -26.88 -24.10
C ARG A 68 -12.61 -28.08 -23.20
N LEU A 69 -13.06 -27.84 -21.97
CA LEU A 69 -13.47 -28.91 -21.06
C LEU A 69 -14.76 -29.62 -21.51
N LEU A 70 -15.61 -28.96 -22.29
CA LEU A 70 -16.81 -29.60 -22.89
C LEU A 70 -16.45 -30.68 -23.89
N GLU A 71 -15.27 -30.61 -24.52
CA GLU A 71 -14.77 -31.59 -25.47
C GLU A 71 -14.24 -32.88 -24.80
N PHE A 72 -14.01 -32.84 -23.49
CA PHE A 72 -13.49 -33.98 -22.74
C PHE A 72 -14.46 -35.14 -22.72
N LYS A 73 -13.93 -36.35 -22.94
CA LYS A 73 -14.68 -37.58 -22.77
C LYS A 73 -15.02 -37.83 -21.32
N ASP A 74 -14.08 -37.60 -20.42
CA ASP A 74 -14.27 -37.71 -18.97
C ASP A 74 -14.74 -36.40 -18.37
N LYS A 75 -16.02 -36.25 -18.15
CA LYS A 75 -16.64 -35.05 -17.57
C LYS A 75 -16.20 -34.78 -16.14
N ARG A 76 -15.78 -35.81 -15.38
CA ARG A 76 -15.24 -35.63 -14.00
C ARG A 76 -13.92 -34.91 -14.01
N LYS A 77 -13.06 -35.18 -14.99
CA LYS A 77 -11.80 -34.45 -15.18
C LYS A 77 -12.07 -32.98 -15.46
N GLY A 78 -13.02 -32.66 -16.35
CA GLY A 78 -13.41 -31.30 -16.64
C GLY A 78 -13.84 -30.52 -15.40
N ALA A 79 -14.74 -31.08 -14.60
CA ALA A 79 -15.23 -30.49 -13.36
C ALA A 79 -14.09 -30.28 -12.34
N LEU A 80 -13.15 -31.23 -12.25
CA LEU A 80 -11.99 -31.10 -11.35
C LEU A 80 -11.07 -29.95 -11.78
N VAL A 81 -10.79 -29.82 -13.09
CA VAL A 81 -9.97 -28.72 -13.61
C VAL A 81 -10.61 -27.37 -13.32
N GLU A 82 -11.90 -27.22 -13.54
CA GLU A 82 -12.63 -25.97 -13.22
C GLU A 82 -12.51 -25.62 -11.73
N LYS A 83 -12.68 -26.59 -10.85
CA LYS A 83 -12.51 -26.40 -9.39
C LYS A 83 -11.09 -25.97 -9.03
N ILE A 84 -10.07 -26.60 -9.60
CA ILE A 84 -8.66 -26.23 -9.34
C ILE A 84 -8.39 -24.82 -9.88
N ASN A 85 -8.83 -24.49 -11.09
CA ASN A 85 -8.69 -23.18 -11.71
C ASN A 85 -9.24 -22.05 -10.82
N ASN A 86 -10.47 -22.21 -10.35
CA ASN A 86 -11.09 -21.25 -9.45
C ASN A 86 -10.35 -21.13 -8.12
N SER A 87 -9.83 -22.25 -7.60
CA SER A 87 -9.05 -22.27 -6.36
C SER A 87 -7.72 -21.50 -6.49
N LEU A 88 -7.00 -21.65 -7.61
CA LEU A 88 -5.72 -20.97 -7.82
C LEU A 88 -5.85 -19.44 -7.78
N ASN A 89 -6.81 -18.90 -8.54
CA ASN A 89 -7.08 -17.47 -8.55
C ASN A 89 -7.57 -16.95 -7.18
N THR A 90 -8.45 -17.70 -6.53
CA THR A 90 -8.91 -17.38 -5.16
C THR A 90 -7.77 -17.36 -4.15
N VAL A 91 -6.83 -18.28 -4.22
CA VAL A 91 -5.64 -18.32 -3.36
C VAL A 91 -4.76 -17.10 -3.61
N ASN A 92 -4.50 -16.75 -4.88
CA ASN A 92 -3.75 -15.56 -5.22
C ASN A 92 -4.39 -14.31 -4.61
N ASP A 93 -5.68 -14.11 -4.79
CA ASP A 93 -6.42 -12.94 -4.30
C ASP A 93 -6.39 -12.84 -2.78
N LYS A 94 -6.64 -13.94 -2.07
CA LYS A 94 -6.60 -13.97 -0.60
C LYS A 94 -5.21 -13.67 -0.04
N GLN A 95 -4.16 -14.27 -0.63
CA GLN A 95 -2.80 -14.09 -0.16
C GLN A 95 -2.30 -12.66 -0.41
N THR A 96 -2.54 -12.12 -1.60
CA THR A 96 -2.14 -10.74 -1.94
C THR A 96 -2.91 -9.72 -1.11
N ALA A 97 -4.21 -9.89 -0.88
CA ALA A 97 -5.00 -9.02 0.01
C ALA A 97 -4.48 -9.03 1.46
N ALA A 98 -4.11 -10.21 1.98
CA ALA A 98 -3.51 -10.31 3.31
C ALA A 98 -2.16 -9.57 3.39
N MET A 99 -1.30 -9.73 2.37
CA MET A 99 -0.01 -9.03 2.30
C MET A 99 -0.19 -7.51 2.19
N GLN A 100 -1.14 -7.03 1.38
CA GLN A 100 -1.47 -5.60 1.27
C GLN A 100 -1.91 -5.02 2.62
N LYS A 101 -2.77 -5.74 3.36
CA LYS A 101 -3.19 -5.32 4.70
C LYS A 101 -2.02 -5.21 5.68
N HIS A 102 -1.08 -6.17 5.65
CA HIS A 102 0.13 -6.13 6.48
C HIS A 102 1.03 -4.94 6.12
N LEU A 103 1.25 -4.69 4.84
CA LEU A 103 2.05 -3.55 4.37
C LEU A 103 1.40 -2.21 4.74
N GLY A 104 0.07 -2.10 4.68
CA GLY A 104 -0.64 -0.91 5.15
C GLY A 104 -0.39 -0.62 6.63
N LYS A 105 -0.43 -1.66 7.48
CA LYS A 105 -0.10 -1.51 8.91
C LYS A 105 1.36 -1.11 9.14
N MET A 106 2.30 -1.61 8.32
CA MET A 106 3.71 -1.21 8.40
C MET A 106 3.88 0.28 8.05
N GLU A 107 3.17 0.79 7.04
CA GLU A 107 3.17 2.21 6.69
C GLU A 107 2.63 3.09 7.84
N GLU A 108 1.53 2.68 8.47
CA GLU A 108 0.97 3.41 9.61
C GLU A 108 1.97 3.47 10.78
N LEU A 109 2.65 2.36 11.07
CA LEU A 109 3.68 2.32 12.11
C LEU A 109 4.88 3.19 11.74
N LEU A 110 5.32 3.16 10.48
CA LEU A 110 6.43 3.98 10.00
C LEU A 110 6.10 5.48 10.10
N THR A 111 4.89 5.89 9.74
CA THR A 111 4.44 7.28 9.87
C THR A 111 4.48 7.75 11.33
N LYS A 112 3.98 6.92 12.26
CA LYS A 112 4.04 7.25 13.70
C LYS A 112 5.48 7.33 14.22
N LEU A 113 6.37 6.50 13.71
CA LEU A 113 7.78 6.53 14.07
C LEU A 113 8.44 7.81 13.56
N GLU A 114 8.17 8.18 12.31
CA GLU A 114 8.65 9.42 11.69
C GLU A 114 8.21 10.66 12.46
N GLU A 115 6.94 10.73 12.86
CA GLU A 115 6.41 11.83 13.69
C GLU A 115 7.15 11.95 15.03
N ARG A 116 7.41 10.82 15.71
CA ARG A 116 8.15 10.82 16.98
C ARG A 116 9.59 11.27 16.81
N VAL A 117 10.25 10.81 15.76
CA VAL A 117 11.64 11.20 15.45
C VAL A 117 11.71 12.70 15.14
N ASN A 118 10.78 13.22 14.33
CA ASN A 118 10.73 14.65 13.98
C ASN A 118 10.45 15.55 15.21
N ASN A 119 9.60 15.10 16.13
CA ASN A 119 9.37 15.83 17.38
C ASN A 119 10.66 15.94 18.22
N LYS A 120 11.48 14.91 18.24
CA LYS A 120 12.77 14.92 18.94
C LYS A 120 13.84 15.78 18.23
N ALA A 121 13.76 15.88 16.91
CA ALA A 121 14.57 16.84 16.16
C ALA A 121 14.26 18.29 16.57
N ALA A 122 12.98 18.61 16.78
CA ALA A 122 12.55 19.93 17.25
C ALA A 122 13.08 20.25 18.68
N GLU A 123 13.38 19.23 19.49
CA GLU A 123 14.03 19.34 20.78
C GLU A 123 15.58 19.44 20.69
N GLY A 124 16.13 19.52 19.47
CA GLY A 124 17.59 19.66 19.22
C GLY A 124 18.38 18.34 19.26
N LYS A 125 17.71 17.17 19.26
CA LYS A 125 18.41 15.88 19.19
C LYS A 125 18.87 15.56 17.77
N ASP A 126 20.05 14.96 17.64
CA ASP A 126 20.51 14.41 16.38
C ASP A 126 19.68 13.16 16.04
N ILE A 127 18.96 13.23 14.92
CA ILE A 127 18.08 12.17 14.43
C ILE A 127 18.59 11.52 13.14
N SER A 128 19.78 11.83 12.69
CA SER A 128 20.32 11.45 11.38
C SER A 128 20.25 9.94 11.12
N SER A 129 20.66 9.13 12.09
CA SER A 129 20.63 7.67 11.99
C SER A 129 19.22 7.11 11.98
N ALA A 130 18.30 7.67 12.79
CA ALA A 130 16.90 7.27 12.82
C ALA A 130 16.21 7.62 11.49
N SER A 131 16.43 8.82 10.96
CA SER A 131 15.88 9.26 9.68
C SER A 131 16.37 8.39 8.52
N ALA A 132 17.65 8.02 8.48
CA ALA A 132 18.19 7.11 7.47
C ALA A 132 17.55 5.71 7.53
N ALA A 133 17.34 5.17 8.74
CA ALA A 133 16.69 3.88 8.93
C ALA A 133 15.20 3.92 8.52
N ILE A 134 14.49 5.01 8.82
CA ILE A 134 13.10 5.25 8.39
C ILE A 134 13.01 5.31 6.87
N ALA A 135 13.89 6.06 6.21
CA ALA A 135 13.93 6.15 4.74
C ALA A 135 14.19 4.78 4.08
N SER A 136 15.11 3.99 4.63
CA SER A 136 15.38 2.63 4.17
C SER A 136 14.15 1.72 4.33
N SER A 137 13.43 1.84 5.46
CA SER A 137 12.21 1.09 5.70
C SER A 137 11.08 1.49 4.74
N ALA A 138 10.91 2.80 4.49
CA ALA A 138 9.96 3.31 3.53
C ALA A 138 10.19 2.73 2.12
N ALA A 139 11.44 2.71 1.66
CA ALA A 139 11.82 2.14 0.37
C ALA A 139 11.52 0.63 0.29
N SER A 140 11.82 -0.12 1.35
CA SER A 140 11.53 -1.55 1.42
C SER A 140 10.04 -1.85 1.38
N ILE A 141 9.22 -1.08 2.11
CA ILE A 141 7.76 -1.19 2.11
C ILE A 141 7.19 -0.85 0.73
N ALA A 142 7.68 0.21 0.08
CA ALA A 142 7.25 0.61 -1.26
C ALA A 142 7.54 -0.48 -2.30
N THR A 143 8.74 -1.09 -2.26
CA THR A 143 9.13 -2.21 -3.12
C THR A 143 8.21 -3.41 -2.92
N ALA A 144 7.94 -3.80 -1.67
CA ALA A 144 7.04 -4.90 -1.36
C ALA A 144 5.60 -4.62 -1.83
N LYS A 145 5.11 -3.38 -1.66
CA LYS A 145 3.76 -2.99 -2.14
C LYS A 145 3.64 -3.08 -3.65
N SER A 146 4.64 -2.62 -4.39
CA SER A 146 4.66 -2.73 -5.84
C SER A 146 4.63 -4.19 -6.29
N ALA A 147 5.45 -5.05 -5.67
CA ALA A 147 5.48 -6.48 -5.98
C ALA A 147 4.15 -7.19 -5.63
N VAL A 148 3.53 -6.87 -4.48
CA VAL A 148 2.23 -7.43 -4.10
C VAL A 148 1.13 -6.98 -5.05
N SER A 149 1.15 -5.71 -5.50
CA SER A 149 0.20 -5.20 -6.49
C SER A 149 0.35 -5.93 -7.83
N ALA A 150 1.59 -6.06 -8.33
CA ALA A 150 1.85 -6.80 -9.56
C ALA A 150 1.43 -8.28 -9.46
N GLN A 151 1.62 -8.90 -8.28
CA GLN A 151 1.17 -10.27 -8.03
C GLN A 151 -0.35 -10.36 -7.99
N ALA A 152 -1.04 -9.39 -7.40
CA ALA A 152 -2.49 -9.36 -7.36
C ALA A 152 -3.12 -9.29 -8.77
N ASP A 153 -2.44 -8.68 -9.73
CA ASP A 153 -2.89 -8.57 -11.12
C ASP A 153 -2.63 -9.83 -11.96
N ARG A 154 -1.89 -10.83 -11.43
CA ARG A 154 -1.61 -12.07 -12.14
C ARG A 154 -2.84 -12.98 -12.20
N ASP A 155 -2.87 -13.75 -13.28
CA ASP A 155 -3.89 -14.73 -13.59
C ASP A 155 -3.24 -16.13 -13.66
N TYR A 156 -3.86 -17.08 -12.97
CA TYR A 156 -3.41 -18.49 -12.91
C TYR A 156 -4.42 -19.44 -13.53
N THR A 157 -5.11 -18.98 -14.59
CA THR A 157 -5.99 -19.84 -15.38
C THR A 157 -5.18 -20.97 -16.01
N ILE A 158 -5.63 -22.21 -15.79
CA ILE A 158 -4.97 -23.40 -16.31
C ILE A 158 -5.08 -23.41 -17.82
N ASN A 159 -3.95 -23.47 -18.52
CA ASN A 159 -3.93 -23.69 -19.95
C ASN A 159 -3.91 -25.19 -20.22
N VAL A 160 -5.08 -25.76 -20.53
CA VAL A 160 -5.21 -27.18 -20.81
C VAL A 160 -4.80 -27.45 -22.25
N SER A 161 -3.79 -28.29 -22.44
CA SER A 161 -3.31 -28.72 -23.76
C SER A 161 -4.10 -29.88 -24.32
N THR A 162 -4.28 -30.94 -23.52
CA THR A 162 -5.07 -32.11 -23.85
C THR A 162 -5.74 -32.73 -22.62
N GLU A 163 -6.73 -33.60 -22.78
CA GLU A 163 -7.36 -34.29 -21.65
C GLU A 163 -6.40 -35.18 -20.87
N SER A 164 -5.40 -35.77 -21.51
CA SER A 164 -4.37 -36.61 -20.88
C SER A 164 -3.36 -35.77 -20.11
N ALA A 165 -3.08 -34.52 -20.52
CA ALA A 165 -2.09 -33.63 -19.93
C ALA A 165 -2.64 -32.81 -18.73
N VAL A 166 -3.95 -32.84 -18.49
CA VAL A 166 -4.62 -32.04 -17.44
C VAL A 166 -3.90 -32.01 -16.10
N ARG A 167 -3.42 -33.18 -15.64
CA ARG A 167 -2.72 -33.27 -14.36
C ARG A 167 -1.41 -32.50 -14.36
N ALA A 168 -0.65 -32.58 -15.45
CA ALA A 168 0.62 -31.87 -15.61
C ALA A 168 0.37 -30.36 -15.76
N ASP A 169 -0.61 -29.96 -16.55
CA ASP A 169 -0.97 -28.54 -16.77
C ASP A 169 -1.45 -27.88 -15.48
N ALA A 170 -2.31 -28.54 -14.70
CA ALA A 170 -2.77 -28.08 -13.40
C ALA A 170 -1.62 -27.98 -12.38
N LYS A 171 -0.67 -28.97 -12.40
CA LYS A 171 0.53 -28.91 -11.57
C LYS A 171 1.38 -27.71 -11.93
N THR A 172 1.63 -27.46 -13.19
CA THR A 172 2.43 -26.32 -13.67
C THR A 172 1.84 -24.98 -13.21
N ALA A 173 0.52 -24.79 -13.37
CA ALA A 173 -0.15 -23.57 -12.91
C ALA A 173 -0.04 -23.37 -11.38
N ARG A 174 -0.21 -24.45 -10.62
CA ARG A 174 -0.06 -24.44 -9.16
C ARG A 174 1.37 -24.10 -8.74
N ASP A 175 2.36 -24.76 -9.34
CA ASP A 175 3.76 -24.55 -8.99
C ASP A 175 4.22 -23.13 -9.33
N ALA A 176 3.73 -22.55 -10.45
CA ALA A 176 3.93 -21.15 -10.80
C ALA A 176 3.35 -20.20 -9.72
N LEU A 177 2.08 -20.41 -9.31
CA LEU A 177 1.47 -19.62 -8.25
C LEU A 177 2.30 -19.68 -6.95
N HIS A 178 2.71 -20.87 -6.53
CA HIS A 178 3.50 -21.04 -5.30
C HIS A 178 4.85 -20.34 -5.38
N ALA A 179 5.56 -20.45 -6.50
CA ALA A 179 6.85 -19.79 -6.71
C ALA A 179 6.71 -18.27 -6.68
N ASP A 180 5.69 -17.72 -7.33
CA ASP A 180 5.45 -16.30 -7.37
C ASP A 180 5.03 -15.74 -6.00
N LEU A 181 4.11 -16.39 -5.30
CA LEU A 181 3.72 -15.99 -3.94
C LEU A 181 4.90 -16.08 -2.95
N LYS A 182 5.79 -17.05 -3.10
CA LYS A 182 7.01 -17.14 -2.29
C LYS A 182 7.89 -15.92 -2.46
N LYS A 183 8.19 -15.52 -3.72
CA LYS A 183 9.02 -14.34 -4.02
C LYS A 183 8.44 -13.07 -3.41
N VAL A 184 7.14 -12.86 -3.55
CA VAL A 184 6.48 -11.68 -3.01
C VAL A 184 6.48 -11.69 -1.48
N ARG A 185 6.26 -12.85 -0.86
CA ARG A 185 6.33 -13.02 0.59
C ARG A 185 7.72 -12.67 1.15
N GLU A 186 8.78 -13.05 0.47
CA GLU A 186 10.16 -12.69 0.85
C GLU A 186 10.36 -11.19 0.92
N LEU A 187 9.81 -10.42 -0.05
CA LEU A 187 9.85 -8.95 -0.02
C LEU A 187 9.05 -8.36 1.15
N VAL A 188 7.89 -8.93 1.47
CA VAL A 188 7.09 -8.50 2.63
C VAL A 188 7.83 -8.76 3.94
N VAL A 189 8.53 -9.90 4.05
CA VAL A 189 9.37 -10.23 5.21
C VAL A 189 10.55 -9.26 5.32
N ALA A 190 11.22 -8.96 4.21
CA ALA A 190 12.31 -7.97 4.18
C ALA A 190 11.83 -6.57 4.62
N ALA A 191 10.66 -6.13 4.16
CA ALA A 191 10.06 -4.88 4.59
C ALA A 191 9.76 -4.86 6.10
N LYS A 192 9.25 -5.96 6.66
CA LYS A 192 9.03 -6.12 8.11
C LYS A 192 10.33 -6.03 8.90
N GLN A 193 11.39 -6.68 8.42
CA GLN A 193 12.72 -6.64 9.07
C GLN A 193 13.31 -5.25 9.02
N SER A 194 13.19 -4.54 7.89
CA SER A 194 13.65 -3.16 7.74
C SER A 194 12.90 -2.22 8.70
N LEU A 195 11.58 -2.38 8.85
CA LEU A 195 10.79 -1.61 9.81
C LEU A 195 11.22 -1.90 11.26
N ALA A 196 11.43 -3.16 11.61
CA ALA A 196 11.90 -3.53 12.95
C ALA A 196 13.26 -2.89 13.26
N LYS A 197 14.19 -2.87 12.28
CA LYS A 197 15.47 -2.18 12.39
C LYS A 197 15.29 -0.67 12.59
N ALA A 198 14.39 -0.03 11.83
CA ALA A 198 14.11 1.40 11.97
C ALA A 198 13.57 1.74 13.37
N VAL A 199 12.67 0.92 13.91
CA VAL A 199 12.17 1.06 15.28
C VAL A 199 13.29 0.94 16.31
N SER A 200 14.18 -0.05 16.17
CA SER A 200 15.32 -0.25 17.07
C SER A 200 16.29 0.93 17.03
N VAL A 201 16.66 1.40 15.83
CA VAL A 201 17.55 2.56 15.67
C VAL A 201 16.92 3.82 16.26
N ALA A 202 15.64 4.07 15.99
CA ALA A 202 14.94 5.22 16.56
C ALA A 202 14.89 5.14 18.09
N ALA A 203 14.61 3.98 18.67
CA ALA A 203 14.60 3.80 20.13
C ALA A 203 15.97 4.12 20.76
N THR A 204 17.06 3.72 20.12
CA THR A 204 18.42 4.03 20.57
C THR A 204 18.76 5.51 20.44
N THR A 205 18.41 6.13 19.30
CA THR A 205 18.68 7.55 18.99
C THR A 205 17.88 8.49 19.91
N LEU A 206 16.65 8.14 20.25
CA LEU A 206 15.77 8.99 21.05
C LEU A 206 16.02 8.91 22.57
N GLY A 207 17.00 8.16 23.00
CA GLY A 207 17.28 7.86 24.40
C GLY A 207 16.54 6.59 24.79
N GLY A 208 17.23 5.48 24.70
CA GLY A 208 16.66 4.14 24.84
C GLY A 208 15.86 3.99 26.12
N ILE A 209 14.92 3.09 26.05
CA ILE A 209 14.32 2.42 27.22
C ILE A 209 15.49 1.76 27.98
N GLY A 210 16.15 2.50 28.86
CA GLY A 210 17.32 1.93 29.55
C GLY A 210 18.16 2.84 30.42
N ASP A 211 17.83 4.09 30.68
CA ASP A 211 18.40 4.80 31.84
C ASP A 211 17.43 4.77 33.03
N GLY A 212 17.00 3.55 33.34
CA GLY A 212 16.39 3.22 34.62
C GLY A 212 17.47 3.29 35.70
N LYS A 213 17.36 4.30 36.56
CA LYS A 213 18.06 4.45 37.80
C LYS A 213 18.50 3.11 38.43
N ARG A 214 19.79 2.94 38.59
CA ARG A 214 20.37 2.16 39.66
C ARG A 214 20.67 3.06 40.83
#